data_442bef67c8191768eff07ab578bc708a
#
_entry.id   442bef67c8191768eff07ab578bc708a
#
_cell.length_a   1.000
_cell.length_b   1.000
_cell.length_c   1.000
_cell.angle_alpha   90.00
_cell.angle_beta   90.00
_cell.angle_gamma   90.00
#
_symmetry.space_group_name_H-M   'P 1'
#
loop_
_entity.id
_entity.type
_entity.pdbx_description
1 polymer ?
#
loop_
_entity_poly.entity_id
_entity_poly.type
_entity_poly.pdbx_seq_one_letter_code
_entity_poly.pdbx_strand_id
1 'polypeptide(L)'
;MKAKILAENLVKGSGGHGIKQDILEHIFAQHEDKLDDLCYTFRKVFTTSGPDFFSTQKIDVQDPWQLKFTKWHHIDEPWSTDWGFDRKDAGCYIYGMFKDNVPQGEANYLDPSVIYIGESRATTRNCMLGRRTDFKGTVRNNRLSPYGCGTAFKNNFDKALIDNCYQAYLPMHSSLVKDHEMDLLVKYYKTYNKIPICNPESDLRRVLLRCK
;
A
#
# COMPACT_ATOMS: atom_id res chain seq x y z
N MET A 1 5.45 28.63 12.64
CA MET A 1 4.82 29.65 11.75
C MET A 1 4.44 29.08 10.38
N LYS A 2 5.32 28.36 9.67
CA LYS A 2 5.04 27.73 8.35
C LYS A 2 3.90 26.70 8.44
N ALA A 3 3.91 25.83 9.46
CA ALA A 3 2.88 24.81 9.69
C ALA A 3 1.46 25.40 9.82
N LYS A 4 1.32 26.49 10.57
CA LYS A 4 0.04 27.18 10.78
C LYS A 4 -0.52 27.75 9.45
N ILE A 5 0.32 28.45 8.67
CA ILE A 5 -0.07 29.01 7.38
C ILE A 5 -0.51 27.91 6.40
N LEU A 6 0.20 26.78 6.40
CA LEU A 6 -0.13 25.66 5.53
C LEU A 6 -1.44 24.97 5.95
N ALA A 7 -1.70 24.81 7.26
CA ALA A 7 -2.95 24.28 7.78
C ALA A 7 -4.14 25.18 7.42
N GLU A 8 -4.01 26.51 7.61
CA GLU A 8 -5.04 27.49 7.24
C GLU A 8 -5.37 27.46 5.74
N ASN A 9 -4.34 27.35 4.89
CA ASN A 9 -4.52 27.29 3.44
C ASN A 9 -5.21 25.98 2.99
N LEU A 10 -4.91 24.86 3.66
CA LEU A 10 -5.58 23.60 3.38
C LEU A 10 -7.05 23.60 3.80
N VAL A 11 -7.35 24.14 4.99
CA VAL A 11 -8.73 24.26 5.47
C VAL A 11 -9.54 25.17 4.55
N LYS A 12 -9.00 26.30 4.11
CA LYS A 12 -9.66 27.21 3.16
C LYS A 12 -9.86 26.56 1.79
N GLY A 13 -8.88 25.80 1.30
CA GLY A 13 -8.94 25.14 -0.01
C GLY A 13 -9.86 23.92 -0.05
N SER A 14 -10.18 23.34 1.10
CA SER A 14 -11.05 22.15 1.21
C SER A 14 -12.55 22.48 1.24
N GLY A 15 -12.96 23.72 1.11
CA GLY A 15 -14.37 24.11 1.15
C GLY A 15 -15.04 23.90 2.51
N GLY A 16 -14.28 23.82 3.59
CA GLY A 16 -14.79 23.65 4.96
C GLY A 16 -15.16 22.21 5.33
N HIS A 17 -14.75 21.23 4.57
CA HIS A 17 -15.00 19.82 4.85
C HIS A 17 -14.20 19.30 6.06
N GLY A 18 -14.67 19.64 7.25
CA GLY A 18 -14.55 18.82 8.46
C GLY A 18 -13.19 18.63 9.13
N ILE A 19 -12.06 19.06 8.56
CA ILE A 19 -10.80 18.97 9.30
C ILE A 19 -10.68 20.19 10.21
N LYS A 20 -10.46 19.91 11.47
CA LYS A 20 -10.12 20.94 12.42
C LYS A 20 -8.71 21.44 12.15
N GLN A 21 -8.57 22.74 12.02
CA GLN A 21 -7.27 23.40 11.76
C GLN A 21 -6.22 23.05 12.82
N ASP A 22 -6.63 22.91 14.07
CA ASP A 22 -5.78 22.53 15.22
C ASP A 22 -5.14 21.16 15.05
N ILE A 23 -5.86 20.19 14.47
CA ILE A 23 -5.32 18.85 14.16
C ILE A 23 -4.25 18.94 13.09
N LEU A 24 -4.48 19.71 12.02
CA LEU A 24 -3.48 19.90 10.96
C LEU A 24 -2.24 20.64 11.47
N GLU A 25 -2.44 21.68 12.28
CA GLU A 25 -1.35 22.41 12.91
C GLU A 25 -0.49 21.49 13.78
N HIS A 26 -1.11 20.60 14.54
CA HIS A 26 -0.41 19.62 15.38
C HIS A 26 0.41 18.64 14.54
N ILE A 27 -0.19 18.06 13.51
CA ILE A 27 0.49 17.12 12.59
C ILE A 27 1.66 17.81 11.90
N PHE A 28 1.46 19.02 11.39
CA PHE A 28 2.51 19.75 10.69
C PHE A 28 3.64 20.20 11.60
N ALA A 29 3.34 20.50 12.87
CA ALA A 29 4.37 20.84 13.85
C ALA A 29 5.28 19.66 14.21
N GLN A 30 4.73 18.43 14.18
CA GLN A 30 5.50 17.22 14.45
C GLN A 30 6.39 16.78 13.27
N HIS A 31 6.10 17.27 12.05
CA HIS A 31 6.77 16.85 10.81
C HIS A 31 7.22 18.03 9.96
N GLU A 32 7.87 19.02 10.60
CA GLU A 32 8.32 20.24 9.90
C GLU A 32 9.27 19.97 8.73
N ASP A 33 10.04 18.90 8.78
CA ASP A 33 10.96 18.45 7.74
C ASP A 33 10.27 17.88 6.49
N LYS A 34 8.96 17.52 6.60
CA LYS A 34 8.17 16.87 5.54
C LYS A 34 6.92 17.66 5.15
N LEU A 35 6.87 18.94 5.49
CA LEU A 35 5.67 19.76 5.30
C LEU A 35 5.13 19.80 3.87
N ASP A 36 6.03 19.84 2.88
CA ASP A 36 5.62 19.94 1.47
C ASP A 36 4.99 18.62 0.99
N ASP A 37 5.52 17.47 1.42
CA ASP A 37 4.96 16.14 1.14
C ASP A 37 3.62 15.93 1.84
N LEU A 38 3.52 16.35 3.10
CA LEU A 38 2.27 16.31 3.87
C LEU A 38 1.20 17.18 3.22
N CYS A 39 1.52 18.41 2.83
CA CYS A 39 0.58 19.30 2.15
C CYS A 39 0.12 18.73 0.81
N TYR A 40 1.01 18.12 0.04
CA TYR A 40 0.64 17.45 -1.21
C TYR A 40 -0.32 16.29 -0.96
N THR A 41 -0.01 15.45 0.03
CA THR A 41 -0.82 14.29 0.41
C THR A 41 -2.20 14.74 0.89
N PHE A 42 -2.27 15.72 1.79
CA PHE A 42 -3.54 16.24 2.28
C PHE A 42 -4.37 16.89 1.17
N ARG A 43 -3.78 17.72 0.32
CA ARG A 43 -4.50 18.31 -0.84
C ARG A 43 -5.12 17.24 -1.71
N LYS A 44 -4.39 16.17 -2.00
CA LYS A 44 -4.86 15.08 -2.83
C LYS A 44 -6.02 14.33 -2.19
N VAL A 45 -5.94 14.05 -0.88
CA VAL A 45 -7.02 13.42 -0.13
C VAL A 45 -8.29 14.28 -0.17
N PHE A 46 -8.16 15.59 0.05
CA PHE A 46 -9.31 16.51 0.08
C PHE A 46 -9.96 16.76 -1.28
N THR A 47 -9.21 16.74 -2.34
CA THR A 47 -9.76 16.94 -3.69
C THR A 47 -10.43 15.70 -4.26
N THR A 48 -10.14 14.50 -3.72
CA THR A 48 -10.64 13.23 -4.23
C THR A 48 -11.65 12.53 -3.33
N SER A 49 -11.74 12.94 -2.06
CA SER A 49 -12.62 12.30 -1.05
C SER A 49 -13.72 13.27 -0.63
N GLY A 50 -14.97 12.82 -0.70
CA GLY A 50 -16.10 13.58 -0.17
C GLY A 50 -16.04 13.75 1.37
N PRO A 51 -17.00 14.51 1.94
CA PRO A 51 -17.00 14.92 3.35
C PRO A 51 -17.06 13.78 4.38
N ASP A 52 -17.41 12.56 3.98
CA ASP A 52 -17.58 11.42 4.88
C ASP A 52 -16.29 10.67 5.24
N PHE A 53 -15.16 11.05 4.64
CA PHE A 53 -13.90 10.33 4.80
C PHE A 53 -13.39 10.29 6.25
N PHE A 54 -13.60 11.36 7.02
CA PHE A 54 -13.11 11.46 8.40
C PHE A 54 -14.11 11.00 9.46
N SER A 55 -15.36 10.74 9.09
CA SER A 55 -16.42 10.38 10.05
C SER A 55 -16.45 8.89 10.40
N THR A 56 -15.90 8.03 9.54
CA THR A 56 -16.05 6.57 9.66
C THR A 56 -14.77 5.81 10.02
N GLN A 57 -13.59 6.42 9.87
CA GLN A 57 -12.36 5.82 10.34
C GLN A 57 -11.84 6.57 11.57
N LYS A 58 -11.78 5.90 12.71
CA LYS A 58 -10.86 6.27 13.79
C LYS A 58 -9.44 6.09 13.23
N ILE A 59 -8.98 7.09 12.48
CA ILE A 59 -7.56 7.21 12.20
C ILE A 59 -6.95 7.57 13.54
N ASP A 60 -6.37 6.57 14.18
CA ASP A 60 -5.43 6.82 15.25
C ASP A 60 -4.29 7.60 14.58
N VAL A 61 -4.20 8.90 14.87
CA VAL A 61 -3.29 9.86 14.22
C VAL A 61 -1.86 9.66 14.76
N GLN A 62 -1.50 8.43 15.04
CA GLN A 62 -0.12 8.03 15.19
C GLN A 62 0.47 7.98 13.79
N ASP A 63 1.46 8.78 13.56
CA ASP A 63 2.28 8.94 12.36
C ASP A 63 1.76 8.21 11.10
N PRO A 64 1.13 8.90 10.13
CA PRO A 64 0.63 8.26 8.90
C PRO A 64 1.71 7.51 8.10
N TRP A 65 2.98 7.67 8.47
CA TRP A 65 4.14 6.98 7.90
C TRP A 65 4.57 5.73 8.69
N GLN A 66 4.00 5.48 9.88
CA GLN A 66 4.15 4.25 10.65
C GLN A 66 3.10 3.20 10.31
N LEU A 67 2.48 3.30 9.15
CA LEU A 67 1.61 2.25 8.66
C LEU A 67 2.39 0.96 8.53
N LYS A 68 1.98 -0.04 9.29
CA LYS A 68 2.65 -1.32 9.39
C LYS A 68 1.89 -2.37 8.61
N PHE A 69 2.63 -3.19 7.88
CA PHE A 69 2.04 -4.38 7.28
C PHE A 69 1.56 -5.35 8.36
N THR A 70 0.52 -6.12 8.07
CA THR A 70 0.17 -7.28 8.89
C THR A 70 1.37 -8.23 9.00
N LYS A 71 1.27 -9.23 9.85
CA LYS A 71 2.18 -10.38 9.76
C LYS A 71 2.03 -11.07 8.39
N TRP A 72 2.96 -11.93 8.06
CA TRP A 72 2.86 -12.80 6.90
C TRP A 72 1.75 -13.84 7.08
N HIS A 73 0.88 -13.95 6.10
CA HIS A 73 -0.21 -14.93 6.02
C HIS A 73 0.04 -15.84 4.82
N HIS A 74 -0.03 -17.13 5.04
CA HIS A 74 0.10 -18.10 3.94
C HIS A 74 -0.95 -17.81 2.85
N ILE A 75 -0.59 -18.01 1.59
CA ILE A 75 -1.49 -17.67 0.46
C ILE A 75 -2.82 -18.45 0.50
N ASP A 76 -2.87 -19.58 1.18
CA ASP A 76 -4.08 -20.40 1.36
C ASP A 76 -4.76 -20.23 2.71
N GLU A 77 -4.17 -19.49 3.64
CA GLU A 77 -4.79 -19.20 4.93
C GLU A 77 -6.18 -18.59 4.71
N PRO A 78 -7.24 -19.09 5.36
CA PRO A 78 -8.57 -18.46 5.25
C PRO A 78 -8.52 -16.99 5.66
N TRP A 79 -9.32 -16.16 5.00
CA TRP A 79 -9.43 -14.76 5.41
C TRP A 79 -10.04 -14.68 6.82
N SER A 80 -9.41 -13.96 7.73
CA SER A 80 -9.91 -13.72 9.08
C SER A 80 -10.16 -12.23 9.32
N THR A 81 -11.22 -11.91 10.06
CA THR A 81 -11.47 -10.57 10.58
C THR A 81 -10.46 -10.15 11.64
N ASP A 82 -9.76 -11.11 12.26
CA ASP A 82 -8.70 -10.87 13.26
C ASP A 82 -7.48 -10.17 12.66
N TRP A 83 -7.41 -10.05 11.34
CA TRP A 83 -6.35 -9.30 10.66
C TRP A 83 -6.51 -7.77 10.81
N GLY A 84 -7.63 -7.31 11.38
CA GLY A 84 -7.87 -5.90 11.71
C GLY A 84 -8.40 -5.05 10.56
N PHE A 85 -8.81 -5.67 9.43
CA PHE A 85 -9.41 -4.98 8.29
C PHE A 85 -10.34 -5.88 7.48
N ASP A 86 -11.24 -5.28 6.69
CA ASP A 86 -12.16 -6.03 5.83
C ASP A 86 -11.44 -6.48 4.54
N ARG A 87 -11.80 -7.66 4.06
CA ARG A 87 -11.30 -8.23 2.80
C ARG A 87 -11.58 -7.36 1.57
N LYS A 88 -12.51 -6.41 1.68
CA LYS A 88 -12.87 -5.46 0.63
C LYS A 88 -12.15 -4.14 0.74
N ASP A 89 -11.39 -3.91 1.81
CA ASP A 89 -10.68 -2.66 2.01
C ASP A 89 -9.65 -2.41 0.91
N ALA A 90 -9.33 -1.13 0.74
CA ALA A 90 -8.20 -0.70 -0.07
C ALA A 90 -6.90 -0.81 0.72
N GLY A 91 -5.78 -0.88 0.02
CA GLY A 91 -4.47 -0.87 0.65
C GLY A 91 -3.36 -1.34 -0.26
N CYS A 92 -2.15 -1.27 0.23
CA CYS A 92 -1.01 -1.94 -0.38
C CYS A 92 -0.92 -3.38 0.12
N TYR A 93 -0.36 -4.23 -0.69
CA TYR A 93 -0.07 -5.61 -0.31
C TYR A 93 1.26 -6.06 -0.89
N ILE A 94 1.88 -7.01 -0.23
CA ILE A 94 3.13 -7.62 -0.68
C ILE A 94 2.97 -9.13 -0.73
N TYR A 95 3.66 -9.76 -1.70
CA TYR A 95 3.88 -11.19 -1.69
C TYR A 95 5.35 -11.47 -1.40
N GLY A 96 5.59 -12.42 -0.48
CA GLY A 96 6.91 -12.95 -0.17
C GLY A 96 6.94 -14.45 -0.46
N MET A 97 8.11 -14.99 -0.74
CA MET A 97 8.33 -16.41 -0.96
C MET A 97 9.34 -16.93 0.07
N PHE A 98 8.87 -17.80 0.97
CA PHE A 98 9.65 -18.34 2.07
C PHE A 98 9.64 -19.86 2.00
N LYS A 99 10.81 -20.47 1.91
CA LYS A 99 10.93 -21.93 1.79
C LYS A 99 10.80 -22.63 3.14
N ASP A 100 11.46 -22.13 4.18
CA ASP A 100 11.54 -22.83 5.46
C ASP A 100 11.18 -21.94 6.68
N ASN A 101 11.58 -20.68 6.71
CA ASN A 101 11.39 -19.80 7.86
C ASN A 101 10.65 -18.52 7.46
N VAL A 102 9.39 -18.43 7.85
CA VAL A 102 8.59 -17.20 7.68
C VAL A 102 8.91 -16.27 8.84
N PRO A 103 9.34 -15.02 8.57
CA PRO A 103 9.58 -14.05 9.63
C PRO A 103 8.34 -13.85 10.51
N GLN A 104 8.54 -13.85 11.82
CA GLN A 104 7.47 -13.60 12.78
C GLN A 104 7.25 -12.07 12.95
N GLY A 105 6.04 -11.69 13.35
CA GLY A 105 5.67 -10.29 13.55
C GLY A 105 5.29 -9.58 12.25
N GLU A 106 5.40 -8.27 12.24
CA GLU A 106 5.04 -7.42 11.10
C GLU A 106 5.91 -7.72 9.88
N ALA A 107 5.27 -7.81 8.71
CA ALA A 107 5.99 -8.06 7.48
C ALA A 107 6.80 -6.84 7.05
N ASN A 108 8.06 -7.07 6.74
CA ASN A 108 8.96 -6.05 6.21
C ASN A 108 8.93 -6.08 4.68
N TYR A 109 8.46 -5.02 4.04
CA TYR A 109 8.44 -4.91 2.57
C TYR A 109 9.86 -4.81 1.95
N LEU A 110 10.88 -4.53 2.77
CA LEU A 110 12.29 -4.58 2.37
C LEU A 110 12.93 -5.95 2.63
N ASP A 111 12.14 -6.99 2.94
CA ASP A 111 12.69 -8.35 2.98
C ASP A 111 13.10 -8.78 1.56
N PRO A 112 14.31 -9.35 1.36
CA PRO A 112 14.77 -9.81 0.05
C PRO A 112 13.90 -10.93 -0.55
N SER A 113 13.10 -11.62 0.26
CA SER A 113 12.11 -12.62 -0.17
C SER A 113 10.85 -12.01 -0.77
N VAL A 114 10.66 -10.69 -0.71
CA VAL A 114 9.54 -10.00 -1.34
C VAL A 114 9.67 -10.11 -2.85
N ILE A 115 8.65 -10.72 -3.47
CA ILE A 115 8.58 -10.96 -4.91
C ILE A 115 7.66 -9.99 -5.65
N TYR A 116 6.76 -9.31 -4.93
CA TYR A 116 5.81 -8.36 -5.50
C TYR A 116 5.32 -7.33 -4.48
N ILE A 117 5.15 -6.10 -4.92
CA ILE A 117 4.49 -5.00 -4.20
C ILE A 117 3.37 -4.50 -5.10
N GLY A 118 2.15 -4.38 -4.57
CA GLY A 118 0.98 -3.96 -5.33
C GLY A 118 -0.07 -3.21 -4.52
N GLU A 119 -1.09 -2.72 -5.22
CA GLU A 119 -2.18 -1.93 -4.66
C GLU A 119 -3.56 -2.55 -4.92
N SER A 120 -4.51 -2.26 -4.04
CA SER A 120 -5.94 -2.53 -4.22
C SER A 120 -6.78 -1.30 -3.84
N ARG A 121 -7.90 -1.05 -4.53
CA ARG A 121 -8.65 0.21 -4.44
C ARG A 121 -10.06 0.08 -3.88
N ALA A 122 -10.37 -1.00 -3.18
CA ALA A 122 -11.69 -1.27 -2.61
C ALA A 122 -12.86 -1.32 -3.62
N THR A 123 -12.58 -1.62 -4.89
CA THR A 123 -13.66 -1.88 -5.86
C THR A 123 -14.03 -3.37 -5.84
N THR A 124 -15.19 -3.74 -6.40
CA THR A 124 -15.71 -5.11 -6.36
C THR A 124 -14.70 -6.19 -6.80
N ARG A 125 -13.84 -5.88 -7.77
CA ARG A 125 -12.81 -6.81 -8.27
C ARG A 125 -11.39 -6.40 -7.85
N ASN A 126 -11.19 -5.13 -7.54
CA ASN A 126 -9.90 -4.58 -7.14
C ASN A 126 -9.87 -4.31 -5.63
N CYS A 127 -10.16 -5.33 -4.84
CA CYS A 127 -10.02 -5.35 -3.39
C CYS A 127 -8.92 -6.34 -2.99
N MET A 128 -8.48 -6.33 -1.75
CA MET A 128 -7.39 -7.18 -1.27
C MET A 128 -7.67 -8.67 -1.52
N LEU A 129 -8.89 -9.15 -1.17
CA LEU A 129 -9.27 -10.53 -1.45
C LEU A 129 -9.33 -10.83 -2.95
N GLY A 130 -9.82 -9.90 -3.77
CA GLY A 130 -9.87 -10.05 -5.22
C GLY A 130 -8.47 -10.24 -5.80
N ARG A 131 -7.51 -9.43 -5.41
CA ARG A 131 -6.11 -9.53 -5.84
C ARG A 131 -5.47 -10.86 -5.48
N ARG A 132 -5.69 -11.33 -4.25
CA ARG A 132 -5.25 -12.66 -3.82
C ARG A 132 -5.86 -13.78 -4.65
N THR A 133 -7.17 -13.71 -4.89
CA THR A 133 -7.91 -14.70 -5.67
C THR A 133 -7.43 -14.73 -7.12
N ASP A 134 -7.18 -13.56 -7.72
CA ASP A 134 -6.64 -13.44 -9.08
C ASP A 134 -5.23 -14.02 -9.18
N PHE A 135 -4.35 -13.73 -8.23
CA PHE A 135 -3.01 -14.29 -8.17
C PHE A 135 -3.06 -15.83 -8.12
N LYS A 136 -3.78 -16.40 -7.14
CA LYS A 136 -3.96 -17.85 -7.01
C LYS A 136 -4.55 -18.49 -8.25
N GLY A 137 -5.62 -17.89 -8.80
CA GLY A 137 -6.29 -18.39 -9.99
C GLY A 137 -5.40 -18.36 -11.22
N THR A 138 -4.57 -17.34 -11.37
CA THR A 138 -3.62 -17.23 -12.49
C THR A 138 -2.52 -18.27 -12.39
N VAL A 139 -1.94 -18.48 -11.21
CA VAL A 139 -0.82 -19.41 -11.01
C VAL A 139 -1.32 -20.87 -11.07
N ARG A 140 -2.36 -21.21 -10.32
CA ARG A 140 -2.82 -22.62 -10.19
C ARG A 140 -3.67 -23.09 -11.36
N ASN A 141 -4.57 -22.23 -11.85
CA ASN A 141 -5.62 -22.64 -12.80
C ASN A 141 -5.39 -22.09 -14.21
N ASN A 142 -4.22 -21.55 -14.51
CA ASN A 142 -3.87 -20.95 -15.80
C ASN A 142 -4.90 -19.90 -16.29
N ARG A 143 -5.61 -19.24 -15.38
CA ARG A 143 -6.50 -18.14 -15.77
C ARG A 143 -5.66 -17.05 -16.42
N LEU A 144 -6.13 -16.57 -17.54
CA LEU A 144 -5.58 -15.37 -18.14
C LEU A 144 -6.00 -14.19 -17.27
N SER A 145 -5.06 -13.68 -16.48
CA SER A 145 -5.29 -12.43 -15.74
C SER A 145 -4.54 -11.33 -16.46
N PRO A 146 -5.19 -10.21 -16.79
CA PRO A 146 -4.49 -9.03 -17.32
C PRO A 146 -3.57 -8.40 -16.27
N TYR A 147 -3.65 -8.83 -15.02
CA TYR A 147 -2.85 -8.32 -13.92
C TYR A 147 -1.56 -9.12 -13.75
N GLY A 148 -0.44 -8.43 -14.04
CA GLY A 148 0.86 -9.01 -14.31
C GLY A 148 1.48 -9.94 -13.25
N CYS A 149 1.10 -9.85 -11.95
CA CYS A 149 1.81 -10.57 -10.89
C CYS A 149 1.77 -12.10 -11.05
N GLY A 150 0.60 -12.70 -11.24
CA GLY A 150 0.49 -14.14 -11.41
C GLY A 150 1.16 -14.65 -12.70
N THR A 151 1.10 -13.87 -13.77
CA THR A 151 1.81 -14.16 -15.02
C THR A 151 3.31 -14.03 -14.83
N ALA A 152 3.77 -12.95 -14.18
CA ALA A 152 5.19 -12.78 -13.87
C ALA A 152 5.71 -13.89 -12.96
N PHE A 153 4.90 -14.34 -11.98
CA PHE A 153 5.27 -15.49 -11.15
C PHE A 153 5.52 -16.74 -11.99
N LYS A 154 4.60 -17.10 -12.89
CA LYS A 154 4.76 -18.29 -13.77
C LYS A 154 5.97 -18.19 -14.71
N ASN A 155 6.36 -16.98 -15.09
CA ASN A 155 7.51 -16.76 -15.96
C ASN A 155 8.85 -16.87 -15.20
N ASN A 156 8.85 -16.66 -13.89
CA ASN A 156 10.06 -16.63 -13.07
C ASN A 156 10.20 -17.85 -12.15
N PHE A 157 9.09 -18.57 -11.86
CA PHE A 157 9.06 -19.64 -10.87
C PHE A 157 8.24 -20.83 -11.35
N ASP A 158 8.58 -22.02 -10.85
CA ASP A 158 7.70 -23.18 -10.97
C ASP A 158 6.39 -22.90 -10.23
N LYS A 159 5.25 -23.26 -10.83
CA LYS A 159 3.92 -23.07 -10.26
C LYS A 159 3.75 -23.74 -8.88
N ALA A 160 4.44 -24.84 -8.62
CA ALA A 160 4.42 -25.52 -7.33
C ALA A 160 4.98 -24.66 -6.19
N LEU A 161 5.82 -23.68 -6.49
CA LEU A 161 6.36 -22.77 -5.47
C LEU A 161 5.34 -21.78 -4.92
N ILE A 162 4.11 -21.74 -5.47
CA ILE A 162 3.02 -20.94 -4.87
C ILE A 162 2.71 -21.38 -3.43
N ASP A 163 2.96 -22.63 -3.10
CA ASP A 163 2.76 -23.17 -1.73
C ASP A 163 3.79 -22.63 -0.73
N ASN A 164 4.83 -21.92 -1.20
CA ASN A 164 5.77 -21.18 -0.38
C ASN A 164 5.46 -19.67 -0.38
N CYS A 165 4.34 -19.26 -0.96
CA CYS A 165 3.97 -17.85 -1.02
C CYS A 165 3.17 -17.42 0.21
N TYR A 166 3.53 -16.26 0.69
CA TYR A 166 2.88 -15.55 1.78
C TYR A 166 2.52 -14.15 1.31
N GLN A 167 1.55 -13.57 2.00
CA GLN A 167 1.09 -12.22 1.73
C GLN A 167 0.97 -11.43 3.02
N ALA A 168 1.18 -10.13 2.91
CA ALA A 168 0.91 -9.20 3.98
C ALA A 168 0.21 -7.96 3.43
N TYR A 169 -0.56 -7.28 4.26
CA TYR A 169 -1.44 -6.20 3.87
C TYR A 169 -1.15 -4.95 4.68
N LEU A 170 -1.32 -3.81 4.03
CA LEU A 170 -1.25 -2.49 4.64
C LEU A 170 -2.54 -1.77 4.26
N PRO A 171 -3.60 -1.86 5.12
CA PRO A 171 -4.87 -1.18 4.87
C PRO A 171 -4.67 0.33 4.84
N MET A 172 -5.28 1.00 3.87
CA MET A 172 -5.25 2.46 3.77
C MET A 172 -6.37 2.96 2.89
N HIS A 173 -6.61 4.26 2.90
CA HIS A 173 -7.61 4.85 2.03
C HIS A 173 -7.25 4.71 0.55
N SER A 174 -8.26 4.44 -0.27
CA SER A 174 -8.11 4.14 -1.71
C SER A 174 -7.42 5.24 -2.52
N SER A 175 -7.53 6.50 -2.09
CA SER A 175 -6.85 7.63 -2.75
C SER A 175 -5.34 7.66 -2.56
N LEU A 176 -4.83 6.99 -1.51
CA LEU A 176 -3.41 7.00 -1.15
C LEU A 176 -2.65 5.78 -1.70
N VAL A 177 -3.35 4.69 -2.00
CA VAL A 177 -2.71 3.40 -2.30
C VAL A 177 -1.73 3.45 -3.46
N LYS A 178 -2.04 4.20 -4.52
CA LYS A 178 -1.19 4.26 -5.71
C LYS A 178 0.14 4.98 -5.46
N ASP A 179 0.09 6.07 -4.70
CA ASP A 179 1.31 6.82 -4.39
C ASP A 179 2.14 6.05 -3.37
N HIS A 180 1.48 5.44 -2.39
CA HIS A 180 2.17 4.64 -1.38
C HIS A 180 2.80 3.37 -1.98
N GLU A 181 2.11 2.66 -2.87
CA GLU A 181 2.72 1.56 -3.66
C GLU A 181 4.01 2.03 -4.34
N MET A 182 3.96 3.19 -4.97
CA MET A 182 5.12 3.74 -5.68
C MET A 182 6.26 4.10 -4.70
N ASP A 183 5.94 4.65 -3.54
CA ASP A 183 6.95 4.97 -2.52
C ASP A 183 7.61 3.72 -1.95
N LEU A 184 6.85 2.64 -1.74
CA LEU A 184 7.39 1.34 -1.36
C LEU A 184 8.35 0.79 -2.43
N LEU A 185 7.96 0.85 -3.71
CA LEU A 185 8.78 0.42 -4.83
C LEU A 185 10.07 1.24 -4.95
N VAL A 186 10.00 2.57 -4.78
CA VAL A 186 11.18 3.47 -4.77
C VAL A 186 12.12 3.11 -3.63
N LYS A 187 11.61 2.89 -2.43
CA LYS A 187 12.43 2.50 -1.28
C LYS A 187 13.07 1.12 -1.49
N TYR A 188 12.32 0.16 -2.02
CA TYR A 188 12.85 -1.16 -2.38
C TYR A 188 13.97 -1.05 -3.42
N TYR A 189 13.75 -0.25 -4.47
CA TYR A 189 14.75 -0.01 -5.51
C TYR A 189 16.03 0.66 -4.94
N LYS A 190 15.88 1.66 -4.08
CA LYS A 190 17.03 2.31 -3.42
C LYS A 190 17.85 1.34 -2.56
N THR A 191 17.20 0.34 -1.97
CA THR A 191 17.86 -0.66 -1.13
C THR A 191 18.57 -1.73 -1.96
N TYR A 192 17.96 -2.20 -3.05
CA TYR A 192 18.42 -3.37 -3.77
C TYR A 192 18.88 -3.11 -5.21
N ASN A 193 18.78 -1.88 -5.70
CA ASN A 193 19.01 -1.48 -7.09
C ASN A 193 18.19 -2.30 -8.11
N LYS A 194 17.05 -2.82 -7.69
CA LYS A 194 16.06 -3.58 -8.49
C LYS A 194 14.68 -3.45 -7.85
N ILE A 195 13.63 -3.66 -8.64
CA ILE A 195 12.28 -3.86 -8.10
C ILE A 195 12.03 -5.35 -7.82
N PRO A 196 10.98 -5.71 -7.05
CA PRO A 196 10.62 -7.11 -6.83
C PRO A 196 10.37 -7.83 -8.17
N ILE A 197 10.80 -9.09 -8.27
CA ILE A 197 10.90 -9.83 -9.54
C ILE A 197 9.57 -10.01 -10.29
N CYS A 198 8.45 -9.99 -9.59
CA CYS A 198 7.12 -10.09 -10.19
C CYS A 198 6.47 -8.74 -10.49
N ASN A 199 7.10 -7.61 -10.17
CA ASN A 199 6.63 -6.31 -10.62
C ASN A 199 6.98 -6.11 -12.10
N PRO A 200 6.07 -5.53 -12.90
CA PRO A 200 6.31 -5.34 -14.33
C PRO A 200 7.40 -4.28 -14.60
N GLU A 201 8.04 -4.37 -15.74
CA GLU A 201 9.07 -3.40 -16.18
C GLU A 201 8.56 -1.95 -16.24
N SER A 202 7.26 -1.78 -16.48
CA SER A 202 6.61 -0.46 -16.41
C SER A 202 6.75 0.21 -15.04
N ASP A 203 6.76 -0.59 -13.96
CA ASP A 203 6.96 -0.07 -12.59
C ASP A 203 8.40 0.37 -12.40
N LEU A 204 9.38 -0.38 -12.92
CA LEU A 204 10.78 0.05 -12.90
C LEU A 204 10.97 1.40 -13.60
N ARG A 205 10.36 1.61 -14.76
CA ARG A 205 10.43 2.91 -15.47
C ARG A 205 9.86 4.05 -14.62
N ARG A 206 8.73 3.81 -13.94
CA ARG A 206 8.10 4.80 -13.03
C ARG A 206 8.97 5.10 -11.82
N VAL A 207 9.59 4.08 -11.23
CA VAL A 207 10.56 4.22 -10.12
C VAL A 207 11.76 5.06 -10.54
N LEU A 208 12.37 4.76 -11.68
CA LEU A 208 13.53 5.50 -12.20
C LEU A 208 13.23 6.98 -12.46
N LEU A 209 12.00 7.32 -12.86
CA LEU A 209 11.58 8.71 -13.01
C LEU A 209 11.48 9.47 -11.67
N ARG A 210 11.19 8.76 -10.57
CA ARG A 210 11.12 9.34 -9.22
C ARG A 210 12.47 9.36 -8.49
N CYS A 211 13.46 8.62 -8.98
CA CYS A 211 14.81 8.60 -8.41
C CYS A 211 15.75 9.67 -9.00
N LYS A 212 15.31 10.38 -10.04
CA LYS A 212 16.01 11.53 -10.62
C LYS A 212 15.75 12.79 -9.83
#